data_36df50e7429142ce0f476e87b96411a9
#
_entry.id   36df50e7429142ce0f476e87b96411a9
#
_cell.length_a   1.000
_cell.length_b   1.000
_cell.length_c   1.000
_cell.angle_alpha   90.00
_cell.angle_beta   90.00
_cell.angle_gamma   90.00
#
_symmetry.space_group_name_H-M   'P 1'
#
loop_
_entity.id
_entity.type
_entity.pdbx_description
1 polymer ?
#
loop_
_entity_poly.entity_id
_entity_poly.type
_entity_poly.pdbx_seq_one_letter_code
_entity_poly.pdbx_strand_id
1 'polypeptide(L)'
;MSDQQIICTCENITRQQVIDSVKSGHHDFRSLRRELNIAAECGNCHRPILKLVRSLVPRKQPITRLLSMSEKAQKSRHFPMPWKHFSHAKLEQEYSPSSCIDDIMVYIQDYIDDSASAKQQLNHQANLSYGDKRSQSIDYFPGAPGAPLVIYIHGGYWQELSKNESCFMATPLNAKGYHLAVIDYTLAPMANIHSMLQECCQAIAWMMQQEWQINEQEIILSGSSAGAHLAACVLQAAANNQQSLHTELFNQAILFSGVYDLRPLVGTYVNDPLGLDMDQAASMSPGLASNRLLPSCLIVWGANETGEFKRQSQQFAQFLETDGVPNQSLEIAQRNHFDVVYELPNLLPRSTIARKSTNPK
;
A
#
# COMPACT_ATOMS: atom_id res chain seq x y z
N MET A 1 -17.93 -25.99 8.28
CA MET A 1 -18.75 -24.88 7.77
C MET A 1 -19.78 -25.51 6.82
N SER A 2 -21.06 -25.12 6.89
CA SER A 2 -22.09 -25.68 6.01
C SER A 2 -21.95 -25.10 4.59
N ASP A 3 -22.24 -25.91 3.57
CA ASP A 3 -22.13 -25.49 2.16
C ASP A 3 -23.11 -24.36 1.78
N GLN A 4 -24.14 -24.16 2.61
CA GLN A 4 -25.12 -23.06 2.49
C GLN A 4 -24.67 -21.75 3.16
N GLN A 5 -23.50 -21.69 3.78
CA GLN A 5 -22.98 -20.47 4.38
C GLN A 5 -22.71 -19.42 3.32
N ILE A 6 -23.22 -18.19 3.53
CA ILE A 6 -22.92 -17.04 2.67
C ILE A 6 -21.44 -16.68 2.84
N ILE A 7 -20.72 -16.59 1.74
CA ILE A 7 -19.30 -16.24 1.70
C ILE A 7 -19.06 -14.85 1.08
N CYS A 8 -20.00 -14.37 0.24
CA CYS A 8 -20.05 -13.00 -0.24
C CYS A 8 -21.39 -12.37 0.17
N THR A 9 -21.34 -11.44 1.12
CA THR A 9 -22.55 -10.81 1.67
C THR A 9 -23.15 -9.76 0.75
N CYS A 10 -22.34 -9.09 -0.09
CA CYS A 10 -22.81 -8.08 -1.04
C CYS A 10 -23.68 -8.70 -2.14
N GLU A 11 -23.29 -9.86 -2.64
CA GLU A 11 -23.93 -10.57 -3.76
C GLU A 11 -24.73 -11.80 -3.29
N ASN A 12 -24.81 -12.01 -1.97
CA ASN A 12 -25.51 -13.15 -1.36
C ASN A 12 -25.06 -14.53 -1.87
N ILE A 13 -23.77 -14.66 -2.21
CA ILE A 13 -23.18 -15.89 -2.76
C ILE A 13 -22.82 -16.85 -1.64
N THR A 14 -23.27 -18.10 -1.77
CA THR A 14 -22.97 -19.17 -0.82
C THR A 14 -21.65 -19.87 -1.14
N ARG A 15 -21.10 -20.54 -0.13
CA ARG A 15 -19.92 -21.39 -0.28
C ARG A 15 -20.12 -22.46 -1.36
N GLN A 16 -21.31 -23.05 -1.48
CA GLN A 16 -21.65 -24.06 -2.48
C GLN A 16 -21.57 -23.51 -3.90
N GLN A 17 -22.08 -22.31 -4.17
CA GLN A 17 -22.01 -21.67 -5.48
C GLN A 17 -20.56 -21.46 -5.93
N VAL A 18 -19.65 -21.07 -5.02
CA VAL A 18 -18.22 -20.98 -5.33
C VAL A 18 -17.63 -22.36 -5.65
N ILE A 19 -17.98 -23.40 -4.88
CA ILE A 19 -17.53 -24.78 -5.11
C ILE A 19 -17.97 -25.27 -6.51
N ASP A 20 -19.22 -25.03 -6.87
CA ASP A 20 -19.77 -25.47 -8.15
C ASP A 20 -19.14 -24.75 -9.33
N SER A 21 -18.90 -23.46 -9.18
CA SER A 21 -18.19 -22.66 -10.20
C SER A 21 -16.72 -23.12 -10.35
N VAL A 22 -16.03 -23.47 -9.25
CA VAL A 22 -14.68 -24.06 -9.33
C VAL A 22 -14.72 -25.41 -10.04
N LYS A 23 -15.68 -26.28 -9.76
CA LYS A 23 -15.85 -27.58 -10.43
C LYS A 23 -16.17 -27.45 -11.92
N SER A 24 -16.83 -26.35 -12.33
CA SER A 24 -17.11 -26.06 -13.74
C SER A 24 -15.95 -25.44 -14.50
N GLY A 25 -14.78 -25.27 -13.85
CA GLY A 25 -13.54 -24.83 -14.51
C GLY A 25 -13.07 -23.44 -14.18
N HIS A 26 -13.74 -22.69 -13.29
CA HIS A 26 -13.32 -21.38 -12.84
C HIS A 26 -12.34 -21.49 -11.65
N HIS A 27 -11.08 -21.77 -11.95
CA HIS A 27 -10.06 -22.13 -10.96
C HIS A 27 -9.29 -20.94 -10.38
N ASP A 28 -9.55 -19.74 -10.84
CA ASP A 28 -8.94 -18.50 -10.36
C ASP A 28 -10.00 -17.48 -9.94
N PHE A 29 -9.59 -16.54 -9.11
CA PHE A 29 -10.51 -15.52 -8.56
C PHE A 29 -11.14 -14.62 -9.65
N ARG A 30 -10.43 -14.35 -10.75
CA ARG A 30 -10.91 -13.51 -11.84
C ARG A 30 -12.05 -14.18 -12.60
N SER A 31 -11.92 -15.49 -12.89
CA SER A 31 -12.97 -16.25 -13.55
C SER A 31 -14.21 -16.40 -12.66
N LEU A 32 -14.02 -16.68 -11.37
CA LEU A 32 -15.10 -16.73 -10.37
C LEU A 32 -15.80 -15.39 -10.21
N ARG A 33 -15.07 -14.29 -10.24
CA ARG A 33 -15.65 -12.96 -10.16
C ARG A 33 -16.54 -12.65 -11.33
N ARG A 34 -16.11 -12.99 -12.56
CA ARG A 34 -16.94 -12.78 -13.76
C ARG A 34 -18.20 -13.62 -13.71
N GLU A 35 -18.10 -14.87 -13.26
CA GLU A 35 -19.20 -15.83 -13.23
C GLU A 35 -20.21 -15.51 -12.12
N LEU A 36 -19.74 -15.17 -10.92
CA LEU A 36 -20.56 -15.03 -9.71
C LEU A 36 -20.68 -13.60 -9.22
N ASN A 37 -20.08 -12.62 -9.91
CA ASN A 37 -20.04 -11.19 -9.52
C ASN A 37 -19.49 -10.93 -8.10
N ILE A 38 -18.67 -11.84 -7.56
CA ILE A 38 -18.12 -11.75 -6.19
C ILE A 38 -17.13 -10.59 -6.05
N ALA A 39 -17.02 -10.02 -4.84
CA ALA A 39 -16.16 -8.89 -4.51
C ALA A 39 -16.36 -7.67 -5.44
N ALA A 40 -17.56 -7.48 -5.95
CA ALA A 40 -17.88 -6.37 -6.85
C ALA A 40 -17.92 -5.02 -6.10
N GLU A 41 -18.32 -5.05 -4.82
CA GLU A 41 -18.52 -3.83 -4.04
C GLU A 41 -17.49 -3.66 -2.90
N CYS A 42 -17.51 -4.51 -1.87
CA CYS A 42 -16.73 -4.28 -0.65
C CYS A 42 -15.40 -5.05 -0.57
N GLY A 43 -15.19 -6.07 -1.42
CA GLY A 43 -13.97 -6.88 -1.43
C GLY A 43 -13.78 -7.85 -0.25
N ASN A 44 -14.56 -7.78 0.82
CA ASN A 44 -14.38 -8.56 2.06
C ASN A 44 -14.47 -10.09 1.85
N CYS A 45 -15.18 -10.54 0.82
CA CYS A 45 -15.30 -11.96 0.48
C CYS A 45 -14.07 -12.53 -0.27
N HIS A 46 -13.12 -11.70 -0.69
CA HIS A 46 -11.96 -12.11 -1.48
C HIS A 46 -11.13 -13.19 -0.76
N ARG A 47 -10.69 -12.93 0.48
CA ARG A 47 -9.89 -13.90 1.26
C ARG A 47 -10.62 -15.22 1.53
N PRO A 48 -11.87 -15.23 2.04
CA PRO A 48 -12.60 -16.45 2.24
C PRO A 48 -12.74 -17.29 0.97
N ILE A 49 -13.00 -16.64 -0.17
CA ILE A 49 -13.15 -17.29 -1.46
C ILE A 49 -11.81 -17.84 -1.95
N LEU A 50 -10.73 -17.08 -1.91
CA LEU A 50 -9.39 -17.56 -2.27
C LEU A 50 -8.96 -18.77 -1.43
N LYS A 51 -9.21 -18.74 -0.11
CA LYS A 51 -8.93 -19.87 0.78
C LYS A 51 -9.72 -21.11 0.37
N LEU A 52 -10.98 -20.94 -0.01
CA LEU A 52 -11.82 -22.02 -0.50
C LEU A 52 -11.32 -22.56 -1.84
N VAL A 53 -11.05 -21.71 -2.82
CA VAL A 53 -10.51 -22.10 -4.13
C VAL A 53 -9.21 -22.90 -3.99
N ARG A 54 -8.29 -22.43 -3.16
CA ARG A 54 -7.02 -23.12 -2.88
C ARG A 54 -7.21 -24.50 -2.27
N SER A 55 -8.27 -24.72 -1.51
CA SER A 55 -8.58 -26.04 -0.94
C SER A 55 -9.19 -27.01 -1.96
N LEU A 56 -9.71 -26.48 -3.07
CA LEU A 56 -10.42 -27.26 -4.09
C LEU A 56 -9.58 -27.56 -5.34
N VAL A 57 -8.62 -26.66 -5.68
CA VAL A 57 -7.78 -26.77 -6.88
C VAL A 57 -6.38 -27.24 -6.50
N PRO A 58 -5.94 -28.45 -6.91
CA PRO A 58 -4.56 -28.88 -6.71
C PRO A 58 -3.60 -27.96 -7.45
N ARG A 59 -2.60 -27.41 -6.76
CA ARG A 59 -1.58 -26.54 -7.37
C ARG A 59 -0.79 -27.31 -8.43
N LYS A 60 -0.79 -26.81 -9.67
CA LYS A 60 0.16 -27.27 -10.69
C LYS A 60 1.56 -26.83 -10.27
N GLN A 61 2.52 -27.76 -10.37
CA GLN A 61 3.92 -27.57 -9.96
C GLN A 61 4.69 -26.51 -10.78
N PRO A 62 5.85 -26.06 -10.25
CA PRO A 62 6.30 -24.68 -10.32
C PRO A 62 7.27 -24.36 -11.47
N ILE A 63 7.21 -23.22 -11.90
CA ILE A 63 8.11 -22.07 -12.16
C ILE A 63 9.65 -22.38 -12.27
N THR A 64 10.06 -23.48 -12.76
CA THR A 64 11.49 -23.65 -13.12
C THR A 64 11.84 -23.01 -14.47
N ARG A 65 10.86 -22.56 -15.25
CA ARG A 65 11.06 -22.07 -16.62
C ARG A 65 11.04 -20.54 -16.78
N LEU A 66 10.66 -19.77 -15.74
CA LEU A 66 10.51 -18.31 -15.83
C LEU A 66 11.77 -17.49 -15.45
N LEU A 67 12.82 -18.16 -14.94
CA LEU A 67 14.00 -17.48 -14.42
C LEU A 67 15.02 -17.02 -15.50
N SER A 68 14.84 -17.38 -16.75
CA SER A 68 15.88 -17.15 -17.78
C SER A 68 15.76 -15.83 -18.57
N MET A 69 14.66 -15.09 -18.46
CA MET A 69 14.43 -13.91 -19.33
C MET A 69 14.77 -12.56 -18.71
N SER A 70 14.98 -12.45 -17.39
CA SER A 70 15.18 -11.15 -16.71
C SER A 70 16.65 -10.69 -16.59
N GLU A 71 17.62 -11.48 -17.05
CA GLU A 71 19.05 -11.17 -16.86
C GLU A 71 19.53 -9.94 -17.65
N LYS A 72 18.85 -9.54 -18.71
CA LYS A 72 19.25 -8.40 -19.54
C LYS A 72 18.96 -7.02 -18.90
N ALA A 73 17.95 -6.91 -18.04
CA ALA A 73 17.59 -5.67 -17.35
C ALA A 73 18.43 -5.41 -16.08
N GLN A 74 19.17 -6.41 -15.61
CA GLN A 74 19.92 -6.39 -14.35
C GLN A 74 21.35 -5.81 -14.44
N LYS A 75 21.79 -5.33 -15.59
CA LYS A 75 23.22 -5.01 -15.81
C LYS A 75 23.77 -3.80 -15.05
N SER A 76 23.00 -3.06 -14.25
CA SER A 76 23.50 -1.84 -13.58
C SER A 76 23.52 -1.88 -12.04
N ARG A 77 22.81 -2.78 -11.37
CA ARG A 77 22.84 -2.88 -9.90
C ARG A 77 22.87 -4.34 -9.45
N HIS A 78 23.88 -4.70 -8.67
CA HIS A 78 23.94 -6.03 -8.07
C HIS A 78 22.92 -6.10 -6.93
N PHE A 79 21.74 -6.64 -7.22
CA PHE A 79 20.66 -6.83 -6.27
C PHE A 79 20.76 -8.23 -5.68
N PRO A 80 21.06 -8.41 -4.39
CA PRO A 80 20.97 -9.72 -3.77
C PRO A 80 19.55 -10.27 -3.94
N MET A 81 19.44 -11.45 -4.49
CA MET A 81 18.14 -12.12 -4.73
C MET A 81 18.04 -13.41 -3.90
N PRO A 82 18.09 -13.34 -2.55
CA PRO A 82 18.06 -14.52 -1.70
C PRO A 82 16.78 -15.34 -1.92
N TRP A 83 15.69 -14.67 -2.26
CA TRP A 83 14.39 -15.28 -2.54
C TRP A 83 14.42 -16.32 -3.67
N LYS A 84 15.41 -16.26 -4.59
CA LYS A 84 15.59 -17.29 -5.64
C LYS A 84 15.92 -18.67 -5.08
N HIS A 85 16.46 -18.72 -3.87
CA HIS A 85 16.83 -19.96 -3.20
C HIS A 85 15.77 -20.43 -2.18
N PHE A 86 14.69 -19.67 -1.99
CA PHE A 86 13.63 -20.05 -1.08
C PHE A 86 12.78 -21.17 -1.69
N SER A 87 12.35 -22.10 -0.85
CA SER A 87 11.24 -22.98 -1.20
C SER A 87 9.97 -22.13 -1.37
N HIS A 88 8.99 -22.63 -2.12
CA HIS A 88 7.71 -21.92 -2.27
C HIS A 88 7.07 -21.59 -0.92
N ALA A 89 7.05 -22.55 0.03
CA ALA A 89 6.51 -22.31 1.37
C ALA A 89 7.26 -21.20 2.12
N LYS A 90 8.60 -21.16 2.01
CA LYS A 90 9.41 -20.10 2.62
C LYS A 90 9.14 -18.76 1.96
N LEU A 91 9.03 -18.72 0.64
CA LEU A 91 8.72 -17.50 -0.09
C LEU A 91 7.34 -16.95 0.33
N GLU A 92 6.32 -17.78 0.41
CA GLU A 92 5.00 -17.38 0.89
C GLU A 92 5.04 -16.87 2.34
N GLN A 93 5.77 -17.55 3.22
CA GLN A 93 5.93 -17.12 4.61
C GLN A 93 6.60 -15.73 4.69
N GLU A 94 7.69 -15.53 3.96
CA GLU A 94 8.44 -14.27 3.98
C GLU A 94 7.64 -13.08 3.43
N TYR A 95 6.72 -13.34 2.49
CA TYR A 95 5.81 -12.31 1.96
C TYR A 95 4.39 -12.38 2.57
N SER A 96 4.25 -13.00 3.74
CA SER A 96 3.03 -12.99 4.56
C SER A 96 3.30 -12.30 5.89
N PRO A 97 3.15 -10.98 6.01
CA PRO A 97 3.41 -10.25 7.26
C PRO A 97 2.64 -10.80 8.46
N SER A 98 1.44 -11.35 8.20
CA SER A 98 0.63 -12.01 9.23
C SER A 98 1.25 -13.28 9.81
N SER A 99 2.35 -13.79 9.22
CA SER A 99 3.09 -14.92 9.80
C SER A 99 3.88 -14.56 11.07
N CYS A 100 4.04 -13.27 11.37
CA CYS A 100 4.74 -12.74 12.53
C CYS A 100 3.82 -12.32 13.69
N ILE A 101 2.51 -12.55 13.57
CA ILE A 101 1.50 -12.16 14.56
C ILE A 101 0.46 -13.28 14.72
N ASP A 102 -0.20 -13.28 15.87
CA ASP A 102 -1.22 -14.30 16.19
C ASP A 102 -2.51 -14.10 15.40
N ASP A 103 -3.02 -12.86 15.34
CA ASP A 103 -4.27 -12.51 14.66
C ASP A 103 -4.19 -11.11 14.01
N ILE A 104 -4.28 -11.07 12.68
CA ILE A 104 -4.32 -9.82 11.92
C ILE A 104 -5.59 -9.01 12.20
N MET A 105 -6.70 -9.66 12.55
CA MET A 105 -7.98 -8.98 12.74
C MET A 105 -7.97 -8.00 13.91
N VAL A 106 -7.10 -8.20 14.89
CA VAL A 106 -6.90 -7.23 15.98
C VAL A 106 -6.45 -5.88 15.41
N TYR A 107 -5.44 -5.88 14.54
CA TYR A 107 -4.92 -4.65 13.92
C TYR A 107 -5.89 -4.02 12.92
N ILE A 108 -6.60 -4.85 12.15
CA ILE A 108 -7.61 -4.34 11.21
C ILE A 108 -8.77 -3.69 11.97
N GLN A 109 -9.19 -4.28 13.10
CA GLN A 109 -10.23 -3.70 13.94
C GLN A 109 -9.77 -2.37 14.56
N ASP A 110 -8.53 -2.29 15.05
CA ASP A 110 -7.94 -1.03 15.53
C ASP A 110 -7.97 0.06 14.43
N TYR A 111 -7.58 -0.29 13.19
CA TYR A 111 -7.67 0.65 12.06
C TYR A 111 -9.09 1.15 11.81
N ILE A 112 -10.08 0.24 11.85
CA ILE A 112 -11.51 0.57 11.66
C ILE A 112 -11.99 1.50 12.78
N ASP A 113 -11.74 1.15 14.02
CA ASP A 113 -12.24 1.86 15.20
C ASP A 113 -11.58 3.24 15.32
N ASP A 114 -10.28 3.34 15.17
CA ASP A 114 -9.55 4.60 15.23
C ASP A 114 -9.90 5.52 14.05
N SER A 115 -10.10 4.96 12.84
CA SER A 115 -10.54 5.74 11.69
C SER A 115 -11.96 6.25 11.86
N ALA A 116 -12.87 5.43 12.38
CA ALA A 116 -14.24 5.83 12.69
C ALA A 116 -14.27 6.93 13.77
N SER A 117 -13.46 6.75 14.82
CA SER A 117 -13.30 7.74 15.89
C SER A 117 -12.76 9.08 15.35
N ALA A 118 -11.75 9.06 14.51
CA ALA A 118 -11.19 10.25 13.88
C ALA A 118 -12.24 10.99 13.03
N LYS A 119 -13.00 10.26 12.21
CA LYS A 119 -14.07 10.82 11.37
C LYS A 119 -15.22 11.40 12.21
N GLN A 120 -15.49 10.84 13.38
CA GLN A 120 -16.53 11.35 14.30
C GLN A 120 -16.06 12.60 15.05
N GLN A 121 -14.79 12.66 15.45
CA GLN A 121 -14.27 13.70 16.33
C GLN A 121 -13.75 14.92 15.61
N LEU A 122 -13.27 14.76 14.36
CA LEU A 122 -12.62 15.82 13.61
C LEU A 122 -13.51 16.35 12.49
N ASN A 123 -13.38 17.67 12.24
CA ASN A 123 -13.88 18.18 10.97
C ASN A 123 -13.14 17.54 9.82
N HIS A 124 -13.86 17.01 8.83
CA HIS A 124 -13.28 16.41 7.65
C HIS A 124 -14.20 16.51 6.42
N GLN A 125 -13.60 16.43 5.27
CA GLN A 125 -14.31 16.34 4.00
C GLN A 125 -14.15 14.90 3.48
N ALA A 126 -15.24 14.15 3.49
CA ALA A 126 -15.24 12.74 3.09
C ALA A 126 -15.57 12.58 1.60
N ASN A 127 -15.01 11.55 0.98
CA ASN A 127 -15.33 11.11 -0.38
C ASN A 127 -15.18 12.21 -1.45
N LEU A 128 -14.16 13.04 -1.33
CA LEU A 128 -13.80 14.02 -2.37
C LEU A 128 -13.36 13.27 -3.62
N SER A 129 -14.15 13.33 -4.68
CA SER A 129 -13.88 12.61 -5.93
C SER A 129 -12.78 13.30 -6.73
N TYR A 130 -11.74 12.56 -7.10
CA TYR A 130 -10.69 13.01 -8.02
C TYR A 130 -10.78 12.37 -9.41
N GLY A 131 -11.77 11.49 -9.63
CA GLY A 131 -12.03 10.80 -10.90
C GLY A 131 -13.42 10.20 -10.94
N ASP A 132 -13.70 9.42 -11.98
CA ASP A 132 -15.05 8.91 -12.30
C ASP A 132 -15.44 7.64 -11.53
N LYS A 133 -14.47 6.92 -10.96
CA LYS A 133 -14.74 5.68 -10.24
C LYS A 133 -15.01 5.98 -8.75
N ARG A 134 -15.87 5.19 -8.12
CA ARG A 134 -16.15 5.31 -6.68
C ARG A 134 -14.90 5.19 -5.81
N SER A 135 -13.93 4.37 -6.21
CA SER A 135 -12.63 4.22 -5.54
C SER A 135 -11.70 5.41 -5.73
N GLN A 136 -11.97 6.29 -6.70
CA GLN A 136 -11.17 7.49 -6.95
C GLN A 136 -11.65 8.63 -6.06
N SER A 137 -11.42 8.48 -4.76
CA SER A 137 -11.86 9.44 -3.74
C SER A 137 -10.81 9.64 -2.64
N ILE A 138 -10.93 10.76 -1.94
CA ILE A 138 -10.03 11.18 -0.87
C ILE A 138 -10.86 11.53 0.35
N ASP A 139 -10.37 11.21 1.55
CA ASP A 139 -10.85 11.82 2.79
C ASP A 139 -9.80 12.84 3.26
N TYR A 140 -10.23 14.09 3.50
CA TYR A 140 -9.36 15.19 3.90
C TYR A 140 -9.71 15.72 5.28
N PHE A 141 -8.71 15.82 6.14
CA PHE A 141 -8.78 16.35 7.50
C PHE A 141 -7.99 17.66 7.58
N PRO A 142 -8.66 18.82 7.67
CA PRO A 142 -8.00 20.09 7.78
C PRO A 142 -7.18 20.20 9.07
N GLY A 143 -5.94 20.65 8.95
CA GLY A 143 -5.07 21.04 10.06
C GLY A 143 -5.15 22.54 10.38
N ALA A 144 -4.10 23.07 10.99
CA ALA A 144 -3.97 24.51 11.19
C ALA A 144 -3.73 25.22 9.86
N PRO A 145 -4.36 26.39 9.60
CA PRO A 145 -4.13 27.14 8.36
C PRO A 145 -2.64 27.40 8.10
N GLY A 146 -2.16 27.04 6.91
CA GLY A 146 -0.76 27.18 6.52
C GLY A 146 0.17 26.10 7.10
N ALA A 147 -0.38 25.03 7.69
CA ALA A 147 0.41 23.90 8.18
C ALA A 147 0.74 22.90 7.05
N PRO A 148 1.73 22.00 7.28
CA PRO A 148 2.08 20.96 6.33
C PRO A 148 0.93 19.99 6.03
N LEU A 149 0.93 19.41 4.81
CA LEU A 149 0.02 18.36 4.40
C LEU A 149 0.74 17.01 4.41
N VAL A 150 0.17 16.03 5.11
CA VAL A 150 0.51 14.61 4.95
C VAL A 150 -0.47 13.99 3.94
N ILE A 151 0.06 13.42 2.88
CA ILE A 151 -0.68 12.60 1.91
C ILE A 151 -0.37 11.15 2.24
N TYR A 152 -1.40 10.35 2.49
CA TYR A 152 -1.25 8.96 2.88
C TYR A 152 -1.88 8.01 1.87
N ILE A 153 -1.12 6.99 1.46
CA ILE A 153 -1.56 5.89 0.58
C ILE A 153 -1.61 4.61 1.41
N HIS A 154 -2.77 3.97 1.46
CA HIS A 154 -2.99 2.78 2.27
C HIS A 154 -2.33 1.52 1.70
N GLY A 155 -2.10 0.55 2.58
CA GLY A 155 -1.59 -0.78 2.26
C GLY A 155 -2.68 -1.77 1.82
N GLY A 156 -2.47 -3.07 2.15
CA GLY A 156 -3.42 -4.14 1.84
C GLY A 156 -3.08 -4.89 0.56
N TYR A 157 -1.80 -4.99 0.21
CA TYR A 157 -1.31 -5.73 -0.98
C TYR A 157 -2.01 -5.37 -2.29
N TRP A 158 -2.44 -4.10 -2.44
CA TRP A 158 -3.18 -3.58 -3.61
C TRP A 158 -4.53 -4.29 -3.84
N GLN A 159 -5.05 -5.03 -2.85
CA GLN A 159 -6.20 -5.94 -2.94
C GLN A 159 -7.22 -5.73 -1.84
N GLU A 160 -6.81 -5.08 -0.76
CA GLU A 160 -7.59 -4.94 0.47
C GLU A 160 -7.39 -3.56 1.08
N LEU A 161 -8.23 -3.24 2.07
CA LEU A 161 -8.33 -1.96 2.72
C LEU A 161 -8.82 -0.84 1.79
N SER A 162 -9.03 0.30 2.38
CA SER A 162 -9.44 1.52 1.71
C SER A 162 -9.05 2.73 2.58
N LYS A 163 -9.34 3.94 2.12
CA LYS A 163 -9.23 5.13 2.96
C LYS A 163 -10.08 5.05 4.24
N ASN A 164 -11.15 4.22 4.23
CA ASN A 164 -12.05 4.14 5.37
C ASN A 164 -11.38 3.59 6.63
N GLU A 165 -10.52 2.58 6.47
CA GLU A 165 -9.73 1.97 7.54
C GLU A 165 -8.36 2.64 7.71
N SER A 166 -8.10 3.75 6.99
CA SER A 166 -6.76 4.33 6.91
C SER A 166 -6.69 5.78 7.40
N CYS A 167 -7.76 6.27 8.03
CA CYS A 167 -7.82 7.59 8.63
C CYS A 167 -7.35 7.62 10.10
N PHE A 168 -6.92 6.51 10.69
CA PHE A 168 -6.58 6.35 12.10
C PHE A 168 -5.50 7.34 12.59
N MET A 169 -4.65 7.83 11.70
CA MET A 169 -3.63 8.84 12.04
C MET A 169 -4.15 10.27 12.10
N ALA A 170 -5.40 10.52 11.71
CA ALA A 170 -5.92 11.88 11.60
C ALA A 170 -5.92 12.62 12.95
N THR A 171 -6.37 11.97 14.03
CA THR A 171 -6.43 12.58 15.35
C THR A 171 -5.05 13.01 15.88
N PRO A 172 -4.02 12.15 15.92
CA PRO A 172 -2.70 12.57 16.41
C PRO A 172 -1.98 13.55 15.46
N LEU A 173 -2.19 13.49 14.15
CA LEU A 173 -1.63 14.45 13.20
C LEU A 173 -2.29 15.83 13.35
N ASN A 174 -3.62 15.86 13.45
CA ASN A 174 -4.35 17.10 13.65
C ASN A 174 -3.97 17.79 14.98
N ALA A 175 -3.79 17.02 16.06
CA ALA A 175 -3.29 17.54 17.35
C ALA A 175 -1.88 18.16 17.25
N LYS A 176 -1.11 17.81 16.23
CA LYS A 176 0.18 18.43 15.90
C LYS A 176 0.06 19.58 14.88
N GLY A 177 -1.15 19.84 14.38
CA GLY A 177 -1.47 20.90 13.44
C GLY A 177 -1.44 20.50 11.97
N TYR A 178 -1.09 19.25 11.63
CA TYR A 178 -0.99 18.80 10.25
C TYR A 178 -2.36 18.62 9.59
N HIS A 179 -2.40 18.90 8.29
CA HIS A 179 -3.46 18.42 7.41
C HIS A 179 -3.16 16.97 7.04
N LEU A 180 -4.21 16.17 6.85
CA LEU A 180 -4.10 14.78 6.35
C LEU A 180 -5.04 14.60 5.17
N ALA A 181 -4.54 14.03 4.08
CA ALA A 181 -5.33 13.53 2.96
C ALA A 181 -5.06 12.03 2.79
N VAL A 182 -6.10 11.21 2.84
CA VAL A 182 -6.00 9.75 2.66
C VAL A 182 -6.57 9.39 1.31
N ILE A 183 -5.72 8.85 0.42
CA ILE A 183 -6.08 8.45 -0.94
C ILE A 183 -6.68 7.06 -0.93
N ASP A 184 -7.82 6.90 -1.60
CA ASP A 184 -8.33 5.61 -2.05
C ASP A 184 -7.99 5.40 -3.54
N TYR A 185 -7.86 4.15 -3.97
CA TYR A 185 -7.55 3.79 -5.35
C TYR A 185 -8.20 2.45 -5.72
N THR A 186 -8.37 2.18 -7.01
CA THR A 186 -9.00 0.95 -7.48
C THR A 186 -8.11 -0.25 -7.24
N LEU A 187 -8.60 -1.20 -6.45
CA LEU A 187 -7.86 -2.41 -6.05
C LEU A 187 -7.83 -3.47 -7.16
N ALA A 188 -6.86 -4.38 -7.07
CA ALA A 188 -6.84 -5.60 -7.87
C ALA A 188 -8.03 -6.52 -7.49
N PRO A 189 -8.58 -7.28 -8.43
CA PRO A 189 -8.15 -7.40 -9.82
C PRO A 189 -8.78 -6.36 -10.78
N MET A 190 -9.49 -5.33 -10.26
CA MET A 190 -10.15 -4.32 -11.09
C MET A 190 -9.18 -3.34 -11.73
N ALA A 191 -8.02 -3.14 -11.12
CA ALA A 191 -6.90 -2.39 -11.64
C ALA A 191 -5.60 -3.19 -11.52
N ASN A 192 -4.64 -2.93 -12.37
CA ASN A 192 -3.27 -3.36 -12.20
C ASN A 192 -2.45 -2.28 -11.46
N ILE A 193 -1.25 -2.61 -11.00
CA ILE A 193 -0.42 -1.69 -10.21
C ILE A 193 -0.10 -0.40 -10.98
N HIS A 194 0.12 -0.47 -12.29
CA HIS A 194 0.36 0.71 -13.11
C HIS A 194 -0.84 1.68 -13.11
N SER A 195 -2.07 1.15 -13.23
CA SER A 195 -3.28 1.96 -13.13
C SER A 195 -3.48 2.55 -11.74
N MET A 196 -3.14 1.81 -10.69
CA MET A 196 -3.18 2.31 -9.31
C MET A 196 -2.19 3.47 -9.10
N LEU A 197 -0.98 3.35 -9.66
CA LEU A 197 0.00 4.45 -9.68
C LEU A 197 -0.57 5.69 -10.38
N GLN A 198 -1.19 5.52 -11.56
CA GLN A 198 -1.82 6.63 -12.28
C GLN A 198 -2.93 7.29 -11.45
N GLU A 199 -3.76 6.50 -10.77
CA GLU A 199 -4.82 7.01 -9.90
C GLU A 199 -4.24 7.78 -8.71
N CYS A 200 -3.18 7.28 -8.07
CA CYS A 200 -2.50 8.01 -6.98
C CYS A 200 -1.89 9.35 -7.48
N CYS A 201 -1.25 9.36 -8.65
CA CYS A 201 -0.72 10.59 -9.24
C CYS A 201 -1.83 11.59 -9.57
N GLN A 202 -2.95 11.10 -10.14
CA GLN A 202 -4.13 11.92 -10.44
C GLN A 202 -4.73 12.52 -9.17
N ALA A 203 -4.84 11.72 -8.09
CA ALA A 203 -5.33 12.19 -6.80
C ALA A 203 -4.46 13.34 -6.26
N ILE A 204 -3.14 13.20 -6.31
CA ILE A 204 -2.22 14.23 -5.84
C ILE A 204 -2.31 15.48 -6.71
N ALA A 205 -2.32 15.34 -8.04
CA ALA A 205 -2.48 16.48 -8.94
C ALA A 205 -3.82 17.21 -8.72
N TRP A 206 -4.88 16.48 -8.43
CA TRP A 206 -6.19 17.03 -8.08
C TRP A 206 -6.15 17.79 -6.74
N MET A 207 -5.47 17.25 -5.71
CA MET A 207 -5.32 17.92 -4.41
C MET A 207 -4.64 19.27 -4.54
N MET A 208 -3.63 19.40 -5.40
CA MET A 208 -2.90 20.65 -5.61
C MET A 208 -3.72 21.75 -6.32
N GLN A 209 -4.91 21.41 -6.81
CA GLN A 209 -5.85 22.38 -7.39
C GLN A 209 -6.91 22.84 -6.38
N GLN A 210 -6.92 22.29 -5.15
CA GLN A 210 -7.90 22.65 -4.14
C GLN A 210 -7.46 23.91 -3.37
N GLU A 211 -8.43 24.73 -2.99
CA GLU A 211 -8.20 25.90 -2.16
C GLU A 211 -8.01 25.54 -0.67
N TRP A 212 -7.22 24.49 -0.40
CA TRP A 212 -6.89 24.10 0.96
C TRP A 212 -5.84 25.04 1.54
N GLN A 213 -6.01 25.42 2.79
CA GLN A 213 -5.08 26.34 3.48
C GLN A 213 -3.83 25.57 3.98
N ILE A 214 -3.14 24.89 3.10
CA ILE A 214 -1.95 24.10 3.37
C ILE A 214 -0.67 24.91 3.13
N ASN A 215 0.46 24.46 3.68
CA ASN A 215 1.77 24.89 3.26
C ASN A 215 2.24 24.04 2.07
N GLU A 216 2.14 24.60 0.87
CA GLU A 216 2.52 23.90 -0.37
C GLU A 216 4.03 23.57 -0.45
N GLN A 217 4.86 24.17 0.40
CA GLN A 217 6.30 23.87 0.49
C GLN A 217 6.61 22.73 1.46
N GLU A 218 5.63 22.25 2.22
CA GLU A 218 5.79 21.22 3.23
C GLU A 218 4.77 20.08 3.00
N ILE A 219 4.87 19.42 1.84
CA ILE A 219 4.05 18.26 1.51
C ILE A 219 4.84 16.99 1.79
N ILE A 220 4.29 16.13 2.62
CA ILE A 220 4.87 14.86 3.05
C ILE A 220 4.07 13.73 2.40
N LEU A 221 4.73 12.92 1.58
CA LEU A 221 4.11 11.70 1.03
C LEU A 221 4.42 10.52 1.94
N SER A 222 3.39 9.79 2.34
CA SER A 222 3.55 8.61 3.19
C SER A 222 2.69 7.45 2.70
N GLY A 223 3.05 6.27 3.11
CA GLY A 223 2.28 5.05 2.85
C GLY A 223 2.86 3.88 3.62
N SER A 224 2.06 2.81 3.74
CA SER A 224 2.47 1.58 4.41
C SER A 224 2.35 0.38 3.47
N SER A 225 3.33 -0.54 3.50
CA SER A 225 3.29 -1.79 2.73
C SER A 225 3.12 -1.53 1.23
N ALA A 226 2.04 -2.00 0.61
CA ALA A 226 1.67 -1.70 -0.77
C ALA A 226 1.52 -0.18 -1.03
N GLY A 227 1.06 0.59 -0.02
CA GLY A 227 0.98 2.04 -0.11
C GLY A 227 2.36 2.72 -0.11
N ALA A 228 3.33 2.19 0.64
CA ALA A 228 4.71 2.68 0.59
C ALA A 228 5.36 2.39 -0.76
N HIS A 229 5.06 1.23 -1.37
CA HIS A 229 5.45 0.93 -2.74
C HIS A 229 4.86 1.95 -3.73
N LEU A 230 3.53 2.19 -3.69
CA LEU A 230 2.88 3.17 -4.57
C LEU A 230 3.43 4.57 -4.35
N ALA A 231 3.68 4.98 -3.11
CA ALA A 231 4.30 6.26 -2.78
C ALA A 231 5.71 6.39 -3.42
N ALA A 232 6.54 5.34 -3.33
CA ALA A 232 7.85 5.32 -3.99
C ALA A 232 7.72 5.41 -5.52
N CYS A 233 6.74 4.73 -6.13
CA CYS A 233 6.45 4.82 -7.56
C CYS A 233 5.96 6.22 -7.97
N VAL A 234 5.11 6.87 -7.15
CA VAL A 234 4.68 8.27 -7.35
C VAL A 234 5.88 9.21 -7.36
N LEU A 235 6.80 9.07 -6.40
CA LEU A 235 8.02 9.88 -6.36
C LEU A 235 8.88 9.69 -7.61
N GLN A 236 9.02 8.46 -8.11
CA GLN A 236 9.75 8.19 -9.35
C GLN A 236 9.04 8.77 -10.57
N ALA A 237 7.71 8.70 -10.64
CA ALA A 237 6.93 9.34 -11.71
C ALA A 237 7.14 10.87 -11.69
N ALA A 238 7.12 11.49 -10.51
CA ALA A 238 7.41 12.91 -10.32
C ALA A 238 8.85 13.27 -10.74
N ALA A 239 9.85 12.45 -10.36
CA ALA A 239 11.25 12.64 -10.72
C ALA A 239 11.50 12.56 -12.25
N ASN A 240 10.64 11.85 -12.96
CA ASN A 240 10.67 11.74 -14.42
C ASN A 240 9.69 12.72 -15.12
N ASN A 241 9.14 13.68 -14.39
CA ASN A 241 8.12 14.63 -14.88
C ASN A 241 6.94 13.93 -15.58
N GLN A 242 6.53 12.79 -15.03
CA GLN A 242 5.38 12.02 -15.51
C GLN A 242 4.11 12.41 -14.76
N GLN A 243 2.95 12.15 -15.35
CA GLN A 243 1.64 12.36 -14.71
C GLN A 243 1.41 13.79 -14.17
N SER A 244 2.04 14.80 -14.77
CA SER A 244 1.96 16.22 -14.35
C SER A 244 2.42 16.48 -12.91
N LEU A 245 3.25 15.61 -12.36
CA LEU A 245 3.90 15.79 -11.05
C LEU A 245 5.37 16.13 -11.22
N HIS A 246 5.90 16.90 -10.26
CA HIS A 246 7.30 17.26 -10.16
C HIS A 246 7.83 16.94 -8.76
N THR A 247 9.10 16.56 -8.65
CA THR A 247 9.70 16.16 -7.38
C THR A 247 9.65 17.25 -6.33
N GLU A 248 9.80 18.50 -6.74
CA GLU A 248 9.79 19.68 -5.87
C GLU A 248 8.46 19.87 -5.12
N LEU A 249 7.40 19.17 -5.56
CA LEU A 249 6.15 19.11 -4.82
C LEU A 249 6.32 18.51 -3.43
N PHE A 250 7.22 17.54 -3.29
CA PHE A 250 7.36 16.79 -2.04
C PHE A 250 8.58 17.26 -1.24
N ASN A 251 8.35 17.71 -0.03
CA ASN A 251 9.40 18.07 0.92
C ASN A 251 10.09 16.82 1.50
N GLN A 252 9.30 15.78 1.78
CA GLN A 252 9.76 14.53 2.39
C GLN A 252 8.87 13.36 2.03
N ALA A 253 9.44 12.16 2.04
CA ALA A 253 8.68 10.90 2.04
C ALA A 253 8.94 10.11 3.32
N ILE A 254 7.89 9.48 3.89
CA ILE A 254 7.99 8.57 5.04
C ILE A 254 7.30 7.27 4.65
N LEU A 255 8.10 6.21 4.45
CA LEU A 255 7.66 4.96 3.83
C LEU A 255 7.79 3.81 4.83
N PHE A 256 6.65 3.21 5.18
CA PHE A 256 6.58 2.15 6.18
C PHE A 256 6.53 0.77 5.52
N SER A 257 7.51 -0.09 5.82
CA SER A 257 7.51 -1.53 5.48
C SER A 257 7.14 -1.82 4.02
N GLY A 258 7.69 -1.03 3.09
CA GLY A 258 7.34 -1.14 1.68
C GLY A 258 7.91 -2.38 0.99
N VAL A 259 7.30 -2.78 -0.11
CA VAL A 259 7.81 -3.81 -1.03
C VAL A 259 8.40 -3.10 -2.25
N TYR A 260 9.71 -3.01 -2.33
CA TYR A 260 10.40 -2.22 -3.36
C TYR A 260 10.95 -3.05 -4.52
N ASP A 261 10.90 -4.39 -4.39
CA ASP A 261 11.16 -5.38 -5.44
C ASP A 261 9.97 -6.34 -5.51
N LEU A 262 9.16 -6.25 -6.56
CA LEU A 262 7.95 -7.06 -6.71
C LEU A 262 8.21 -8.44 -7.32
N ARG A 263 9.41 -8.69 -7.86
CA ARG A 263 9.73 -9.95 -8.55
C ARG A 263 9.50 -11.20 -7.70
N PRO A 264 9.81 -11.20 -6.39
CA PRO A 264 9.52 -12.35 -5.54
C PRO A 264 8.02 -12.66 -5.44
N LEU A 265 7.15 -11.64 -5.53
CA LEU A 265 5.70 -11.81 -5.40
C LEU A 265 5.09 -12.64 -6.54
N VAL A 266 5.74 -12.69 -7.72
CA VAL A 266 5.26 -13.47 -8.87
C VAL A 266 5.05 -14.94 -8.51
N GLY A 267 5.85 -15.47 -7.59
CA GLY A 267 5.74 -16.85 -7.09
C GLY A 267 4.86 -17.04 -5.86
N THR A 268 4.14 -16.03 -5.40
CA THR A 268 3.34 -16.08 -4.16
C THR A 268 1.85 -15.94 -4.43
N TYR A 269 1.04 -16.26 -3.40
CA TYR A 269 -0.41 -16.06 -3.43
C TYR A 269 -0.82 -14.58 -3.64
N VAL A 270 0.07 -13.65 -3.29
CA VAL A 270 -0.18 -12.21 -3.46
C VAL A 270 -0.41 -11.86 -4.91
N ASN A 271 0.23 -12.61 -5.82
CA ASN A 271 0.13 -12.39 -7.25
C ASN A 271 -1.16 -12.93 -7.90
N ASP A 272 -1.93 -13.77 -7.20
CA ASP A 272 -3.13 -14.37 -7.78
C ASP A 272 -4.11 -13.32 -8.39
N PRO A 273 -4.46 -12.22 -7.69
CA PRO A 273 -5.30 -11.18 -8.27
C PRO A 273 -4.53 -10.11 -9.06
N LEU A 274 -3.23 -9.96 -8.84
CA LEU A 274 -2.39 -8.98 -9.56
C LEU A 274 -2.06 -9.45 -10.97
N GLY A 275 -1.78 -10.76 -11.14
CA GLY A 275 -1.44 -11.38 -12.42
C GLY A 275 -0.17 -10.84 -13.03
N LEU A 276 0.82 -10.45 -12.20
CA LEU A 276 2.11 -9.95 -12.68
C LEU A 276 2.94 -11.08 -13.29
N ASP A 277 3.56 -10.81 -14.41
CA ASP A 277 4.73 -11.53 -14.87
C ASP A 277 6.03 -10.90 -14.34
N MET A 278 7.19 -11.52 -14.62
CA MET A 278 8.47 -11.05 -14.11
C MET A 278 8.89 -9.69 -14.66
N ASP A 279 8.52 -9.38 -15.91
CA ASP A 279 8.88 -8.11 -16.55
C ASP A 279 8.01 -6.98 -15.99
N GLN A 280 6.72 -7.23 -15.80
CA GLN A 280 5.80 -6.30 -15.13
C GLN A 280 6.23 -6.06 -13.68
N ALA A 281 6.55 -7.11 -12.94
CA ALA A 281 7.03 -7.01 -11.57
C ALA A 281 8.34 -6.18 -11.51
N ALA A 282 9.28 -6.43 -12.41
CA ALA A 282 10.53 -5.67 -12.46
C ALA A 282 10.28 -4.20 -12.81
N SER A 283 9.42 -3.91 -13.78
CA SER A 283 9.12 -2.53 -14.23
C SER A 283 8.43 -1.69 -13.15
N MET A 284 7.65 -2.35 -12.28
CA MET A 284 6.95 -1.72 -11.17
C MET A 284 7.71 -1.85 -9.83
N SER A 285 9.00 -2.13 -9.87
CA SER A 285 9.86 -2.25 -8.68
C SER A 285 10.70 -0.98 -8.48
N PRO A 286 10.31 -0.05 -7.60
CA PRO A 286 11.06 1.19 -7.37
C PRO A 286 12.48 0.95 -6.85
N GLY A 287 12.74 -0.18 -6.18
CA GLY A 287 14.07 -0.59 -5.77
C GLY A 287 15.03 -0.91 -6.93
N LEU A 288 14.54 -1.15 -8.14
CA LEU A 288 15.35 -1.45 -9.32
C LEU A 288 15.65 -0.22 -10.19
N ALA A 289 14.94 0.88 -9.98
CA ALA A 289 15.08 2.10 -10.76
C ALA A 289 16.11 3.08 -10.14
N SER A 290 16.51 4.08 -10.90
CA SER A 290 17.31 5.20 -10.36
C SER A 290 16.42 6.14 -9.55
N ASN A 291 16.92 6.57 -8.39
CA ASN A 291 16.20 7.40 -7.44
C ASN A 291 16.83 8.78 -7.22
N ARG A 292 17.74 9.22 -8.08
CA ARG A 292 18.62 10.40 -7.86
C ARG A 292 17.88 11.73 -7.63
N LEU A 293 16.65 11.83 -8.07
CA LEU A 293 15.87 13.06 -7.97
C LEU A 293 14.74 12.96 -6.93
N LEU A 294 14.78 11.99 -6.04
CA LEU A 294 13.75 11.88 -5.00
C LEU A 294 13.98 12.90 -3.87
N PRO A 295 12.91 13.32 -3.16
CA PRO A 295 13.03 14.14 -1.97
C PRO A 295 13.71 13.36 -0.84
N SER A 296 13.97 14.02 0.29
CA SER A 296 14.44 13.32 1.50
C SER A 296 13.48 12.19 1.88
N CYS A 297 14.03 11.01 2.16
CA CYS A 297 13.25 9.81 2.47
C CYS A 297 13.56 9.30 3.89
N LEU A 298 12.52 8.94 4.65
CA LEU A 298 12.63 8.15 5.87
C LEU A 298 12.00 6.78 5.61
N ILE A 299 12.81 5.72 5.69
CA ILE A 299 12.38 4.34 5.49
C ILE A 299 12.23 3.68 6.86
N VAL A 300 11.03 3.24 7.20
CA VAL A 300 10.68 2.75 8.54
C VAL A 300 10.14 1.34 8.44
N TRP A 301 10.50 0.48 9.39
CA TRP A 301 9.93 -0.87 9.51
C TRP A 301 9.91 -1.32 10.97
N GLY A 302 9.08 -2.32 11.26
CA GLY A 302 8.99 -2.92 12.58
C GLY A 302 10.06 -4.00 12.80
N ALA A 303 10.59 -4.09 14.01
CA ALA A 303 11.56 -5.13 14.38
C ALA A 303 10.96 -6.55 14.28
N ASN A 304 9.63 -6.68 14.48
CA ASN A 304 8.90 -7.94 14.45
C ASN A 304 8.24 -8.19 13.07
N GLU A 305 8.99 -7.97 11.99
CA GLU A 305 8.57 -8.28 10.62
C GLU A 305 9.34 -9.48 10.05
N THR A 306 8.85 -10.03 8.94
CA THR A 306 9.59 -11.09 8.22
C THR A 306 10.92 -10.58 7.70
N GLY A 307 11.85 -11.49 7.47
CA GLY A 307 13.19 -11.16 6.98
C GLY A 307 13.17 -10.39 5.65
N GLU A 308 12.26 -10.71 4.75
CA GLU A 308 12.17 -10.07 3.43
C GLU A 308 11.62 -8.64 3.50
N PHE A 309 10.65 -8.32 4.35
CA PHE A 309 10.19 -6.93 4.52
C PHE A 309 11.30 -6.04 5.10
N LYS A 310 12.02 -6.54 6.10
CA LYS A 310 13.18 -5.84 6.68
C LYS A 310 14.29 -5.67 5.64
N ARG A 311 14.64 -6.75 4.94
CA ARG A 311 15.67 -6.71 3.89
C ARG A 311 15.32 -5.72 2.77
N GLN A 312 14.09 -5.73 2.27
CA GLN A 312 13.67 -4.82 1.22
C GLN A 312 13.73 -3.36 1.66
N SER A 313 13.30 -3.05 2.89
CA SER A 313 13.39 -1.71 3.46
C SER A 313 14.84 -1.23 3.59
N GLN A 314 15.73 -2.07 4.17
CA GLN A 314 17.17 -1.79 4.30
C GLN A 314 17.83 -1.59 2.95
N GLN A 315 17.52 -2.45 1.99
CA GLN A 315 18.11 -2.40 0.67
C GLN A 315 17.65 -1.17 -0.12
N PHE A 316 16.38 -0.78 -0.01
CA PHE A 316 15.89 0.43 -0.64
C PHE A 316 16.58 1.67 -0.05
N ALA A 317 16.74 1.75 1.27
CA ALA A 317 17.51 2.82 1.92
C ALA A 317 18.96 2.88 1.41
N GLN A 318 19.62 1.74 1.26
CA GLN A 318 20.99 1.67 0.71
C GLN A 318 21.05 2.14 -0.75
N PHE A 319 20.03 1.90 -1.56
CA PHE A 319 19.98 2.41 -2.94
C PHE A 319 19.74 3.91 -2.99
N LEU A 320 18.89 4.44 -2.12
CA LEU A 320 18.72 5.88 -1.98
C LEU A 320 20.05 6.56 -1.63
N GLU A 321 20.81 6.00 -0.68
CA GLU A 321 22.13 6.48 -0.31
C GLU A 321 23.11 6.43 -1.50
N THR A 322 23.15 5.31 -2.23
CA THR A 322 24.00 5.13 -3.42
C THR A 322 23.65 6.12 -4.53
N ASP A 323 22.37 6.48 -4.65
CA ASP A 323 21.90 7.47 -5.62
C ASP A 323 22.12 8.93 -5.14
N GLY A 324 22.60 9.13 -3.91
CA GLY A 324 22.82 10.46 -3.32
C GLY A 324 21.55 11.13 -2.82
N VAL A 325 20.46 10.38 -2.63
CA VAL A 325 19.21 10.88 -2.03
C VAL A 325 19.40 11.01 -0.51
N PRO A 326 19.12 12.16 0.09
CA PRO A 326 19.10 12.29 1.54
C PRO A 326 18.10 11.30 2.14
N ASN A 327 18.57 10.36 2.95
CA ASN A 327 17.68 9.39 3.57
C ASN A 327 18.13 8.97 4.96
N GLN A 328 17.18 8.48 5.72
CA GLN A 328 17.39 7.79 6.98
C GLN A 328 16.59 6.49 6.98
N SER A 329 17.07 5.50 7.72
CA SER A 329 16.36 4.25 7.94
C SER A 329 16.19 4.01 9.42
N LEU A 330 15.01 3.47 9.80
CA LEU A 330 14.65 3.29 11.20
C LEU A 330 13.90 1.97 11.41
N GLU A 331 14.50 1.08 12.19
CA GLU A 331 13.81 -0.10 12.73
C GLU A 331 13.16 0.27 14.07
N ILE A 332 11.85 0.09 14.18
CA ILE A 332 11.11 0.40 15.40
C ILE A 332 10.98 -0.86 16.26
N ALA A 333 11.59 -0.83 17.44
CA ALA A 333 11.55 -1.93 18.41
C ALA A 333 10.10 -2.27 18.79
N GLN A 334 9.81 -3.56 18.96
CA GLN A 334 8.51 -4.11 19.38
C GLN A 334 7.34 -3.88 18.41
N ARG A 335 7.53 -3.16 17.30
CA ARG A 335 6.53 -3.00 16.26
C ARG A 335 6.61 -4.14 15.23
N ASN A 336 5.46 -4.47 14.67
CA ASN A 336 5.30 -5.40 13.57
C ASN A 336 4.81 -4.65 12.31
N HIS A 337 4.55 -5.36 11.25
CA HIS A 337 4.14 -4.80 9.96
C HIS A 337 2.85 -3.94 10.00
N PHE A 338 1.95 -4.24 10.93
CA PHE A 338 0.62 -3.61 10.99
C PHE A 338 0.60 -2.42 11.94
N ASP A 339 1.37 -2.43 13.00
CA ASP A 339 1.33 -1.37 14.01
C ASP A 339 2.47 -0.34 13.88
N VAL A 340 3.50 -0.62 13.08
CA VAL A 340 4.61 0.33 12.87
C VAL A 340 4.14 1.65 12.25
N VAL A 341 3.09 1.63 11.45
CA VAL A 341 2.54 2.83 10.79
C VAL A 341 1.96 3.84 11.80
N TYR A 342 1.54 3.41 12.98
CA TYR A 342 1.10 4.30 14.06
C TYR A 342 2.21 5.22 14.59
N GLU A 343 3.46 4.96 14.22
CA GLU A 343 4.58 5.83 14.56
C GLU A 343 4.69 7.08 13.68
N LEU A 344 3.94 7.18 12.57
CA LEU A 344 4.01 8.34 11.67
C LEU A 344 3.84 9.68 12.41
N PRO A 345 2.86 9.86 13.30
CA PRO A 345 2.76 11.12 14.04
C PRO A 345 3.96 11.36 14.96
N ASN A 346 4.58 10.32 15.51
CA ASN A 346 5.73 10.45 16.41
C ASN A 346 7.01 10.86 15.66
N LEU A 347 7.13 10.49 14.39
CA LEU A 347 8.26 10.84 13.53
C LEU A 347 8.18 12.29 13.01
N LEU A 348 7.03 12.94 13.14
CA LEU A 348 6.84 14.31 12.72
C LEU A 348 6.92 15.28 13.90
N PRO A 349 7.64 16.41 13.76
CA PRO A 349 7.65 17.47 14.79
C PRO A 349 6.27 18.10 14.91
N ARG A 350 6.00 18.83 15.98
CA ARG A 350 4.82 19.66 16.05
C ARG A 350 4.96 20.81 15.03
N SER A 351 3.93 21.06 14.21
CA SER A 351 3.94 22.17 13.24
C SER A 351 4.29 23.48 13.92
N THR A 352 5.17 24.24 13.31
CA THR A 352 5.62 25.55 13.85
C THR A 352 4.48 26.55 13.94
N ILE A 353 3.45 26.41 13.13
CA ILE A 353 2.25 27.25 13.12
C ILE A 353 1.36 26.94 14.32
N ALA A 354 1.19 25.65 14.69
CA ALA A 354 0.45 25.26 15.88
C ALA A 354 1.08 25.78 17.18
N ARG A 355 2.40 26.06 17.20
CA ARG A 355 3.09 26.65 18.36
C ARG A 355 2.72 28.11 18.58
N LYS A 356 2.35 28.85 17.52
CA LYS A 356 1.99 30.29 17.65
C LYS A 356 0.59 30.53 18.22
N SER A 357 -0.33 29.54 18.06
CA SER A 357 -1.71 29.64 18.55
C SER A 357 -1.88 29.29 20.03
N THR A 358 -0.89 28.67 20.66
CA THR A 358 -0.94 28.22 22.08
C THR A 358 -0.28 29.20 23.06
N ASN A 359 0.21 30.36 22.63
CA ASN A 359 0.64 31.44 23.51
C ASN A 359 -0.54 32.43 23.70
N PRO A 360 -1.31 32.37 24.81
CA PRO A 360 -2.26 33.41 25.14
C PRO A 360 -1.49 34.71 25.41
N LYS A 361 -1.95 35.79 24.79
CA LYS A 361 -1.52 37.15 25.15
C LYS A 361 -1.93 37.49 26.58
#